data_bd9e0524f17b4ac294934090c9f8f80f
#
_entry.id   bd9e0524f17b4ac294934090c9f8f80f
#
_cell.length_a   1.000
_cell.length_b   1.000
_cell.length_c   1.000
_cell.angle_alpha   90.00
_cell.angle_beta   90.00
_cell.angle_gamma   90.00
#
_symmetry.space_group_name_H-M   'P 1'
#
loop_
_entity.id
_entity.type
_entity.pdbx_description
1 polymer ?
#
loop_
_entity_poly.entity_id
_entity_poly.type
_entity_poly.pdbx_seq_one_letter_code
_entity_poly.pdbx_strand_id
1 'polypeptide(L)'
;MRLFNEWHGQAEGDRVLADVGTVLKDIENAEMGVAGYWGQDDFCILIPFEHDTVHQIYNRVRAAVAKHDDGVGFWPSMGVCPIDPNEEITIDAQAKAMFTNRRAKNDFKERVAIFRPEEYERETAFHRTLTEFQYAFSDGRITYYLQPQVDMETGEIVGAEALTRWIGKDGSLISPVTFIPALEESGFVVTLDKYIWQGVASWLRGRIDRGLRVVPVSLNVSRVDILACDVAEHMGALAAQYNLPPELMRIEITETAYTGESEAVDKLTADLHTRGFSTYMDDFGTGQSTLAMLKNVNVDVIKLDRTFVPADGDQGRSAQIITSMLDMAQSLHLPVVVEGVE
;
A
#
# COMPACT_ATOMS: atom_id res chain seq x y z
N MET A 1 5.67 23.86 -16.22
CA MET A 1 5.56 25.31 -16.53
C MET A 1 5.35 26.21 -15.32
N ARG A 2 4.56 25.85 -14.28
CA ARG A 2 4.32 26.77 -13.12
C ARG A 2 5.61 27.26 -12.46
N LEU A 3 6.52 26.36 -12.04
CA LEU A 3 7.82 26.73 -11.45
C LEU A 3 8.69 27.53 -12.42
N PHE A 4 8.66 27.20 -13.71
CA PHE A 4 9.38 27.95 -14.73
C PHE A 4 8.88 29.39 -14.79
N ASN A 5 7.56 29.60 -14.81
CA ASN A 5 6.94 30.93 -14.82
C ASN A 5 7.22 31.73 -13.54
N GLU A 6 7.30 31.06 -12.38
CA GLU A 6 7.68 31.70 -11.11
C GLU A 6 9.15 32.22 -11.14
N TRP A 7 10.06 31.57 -11.86
CA TRP A 7 11.46 31.92 -11.94
C TRP A 7 11.80 32.87 -13.09
N HIS A 8 11.20 32.66 -14.26
CA HIS A 8 11.56 33.40 -15.50
C HIS A 8 10.46 34.35 -15.99
N GLY A 9 9.30 34.36 -15.33
CA GLY A 9 8.12 35.13 -15.72
C GLY A 9 7.26 34.48 -16.79
N GLN A 10 5.98 34.86 -16.82
CA GLN A 10 4.98 34.29 -17.70
C GLN A 10 5.32 34.48 -19.19
N ALA A 11 5.87 35.66 -19.57
CA ALA A 11 6.21 35.95 -20.95
C ALA A 11 7.29 35.01 -21.52
N GLU A 12 8.23 34.55 -20.69
CA GLU A 12 9.23 33.56 -21.11
C GLU A 12 8.62 32.16 -21.22
N GLY A 13 7.73 31.78 -20.29
CA GLY A 13 6.95 30.55 -20.42
C GLY A 13 6.13 30.49 -21.70
N ASP A 14 5.48 31.58 -22.09
CA ASP A 14 4.73 31.65 -23.35
C ASP A 14 5.64 31.47 -24.56
N ARG A 15 6.89 31.95 -24.53
CA ARG A 15 7.89 31.73 -25.59
C ARG A 15 8.30 30.26 -25.67
N VAL A 16 8.53 29.60 -24.54
CA VAL A 16 8.81 28.15 -24.50
C VAL A 16 7.67 27.38 -25.17
N LEU A 17 6.42 27.68 -24.84
CA LEU A 17 5.26 27.01 -25.44
C LEU A 17 5.15 27.30 -26.94
N ALA A 18 5.45 28.53 -27.39
CA ALA A 18 5.44 28.90 -28.81
C ALA A 18 6.53 28.13 -29.58
N ASP A 19 7.73 27.99 -29.03
CA ASP A 19 8.81 27.23 -29.66
C ASP A 19 8.49 25.73 -29.73
N VAL A 20 7.90 25.15 -28.69
CA VAL A 20 7.39 23.77 -28.73
C VAL A 20 6.29 23.63 -29.81
N GLY A 21 5.33 24.54 -29.85
CA GLY A 21 4.29 24.59 -30.86
C GLY A 21 4.86 24.66 -32.28
N THR A 22 5.96 25.41 -32.49
CA THR A 22 6.65 25.49 -33.78
C THR A 22 7.25 24.14 -34.19
N VAL A 23 7.91 23.45 -33.26
CA VAL A 23 8.45 22.09 -33.51
C VAL A 23 7.34 21.12 -33.90
N LEU A 24 6.19 21.18 -33.24
CA LEU A 24 5.05 20.29 -33.53
C LEU A 24 4.41 20.64 -34.88
N LYS A 25 4.32 21.91 -35.22
CA LYS A 25 3.83 22.36 -36.52
C LYS A 25 4.73 21.93 -37.68
N ASP A 26 6.05 21.89 -37.46
CA ASP A 26 6.99 21.37 -38.46
C ASP A 26 6.78 19.86 -38.74
N ILE A 27 6.38 19.10 -37.70
CA ILE A 27 6.04 17.67 -37.84
C ILE A 27 4.78 17.51 -38.69
N GLU A 28 3.78 18.36 -38.45
CA GLU A 28 2.54 18.38 -39.24
C GLU A 28 2.80 18.79 -40.71
N ASN A 29 3.58 19.84 -40.92
CA ASN A 29 3.95 20.30 -42.27
C ASN A 29 4.76 19.26 -43.08
N ALA A 30 5.51 18.40 -42.38
CA ALA A 30 6.25 17.29 -42.98
C ALA A 30 5.37 16.06 -43.26
N GLU A 31 4.05 16.16 -43.07
CA GLU A 31 3.08 15.07 -43.22
C GLU A 31 3.39 13.85 -42.33
N MET A 32 4.14 14.07 -41.24
CA MET A 32 4.50 13.01 -40.31
C MET A 32 3.40 12.72 -39.29
N GLY A 33 2.37 13.56 -39.18
CA GLY A 33 1.27 13.40 -38.21
C GLY A 33 0.43 14.66 -38.08
N VAL A 34 -0.39 14.69 -37.03
CA VAL A 34 -1.23 15.81 -36.65
C VAL A 34 -0.90 16.22 -35.21
N ALA A 35 -0.82 17.53 -34.96
CA ALA A 35 -0.51 18.07 -33.64
C ALA A 35 -1.61 19.01 -33.15
N GLY A 36 -1.82 19.05 -31.83
CA GLY A 36 -2.80 19.91 -31.19
C GLY A 36 -2.30 20.45 -29.85
N TYR A 37 -2.67 21.69 -29.54
CA TYR A 37 -2.49 22.27 -28.21
C TYR A 37 -3.69 21.93 -27.34
N TRP A 38 -3.43 21.34 -26.18
CA TRP A 38 -4.49 20.88 -25.27
C TRP A 38 -4.85 21.89 -24.16
N GLY A 39 -3.94 22.83 -23.93
CA GLY A 39 -4.07 23.84 -22.88
C GLY A 39 -2.95 23.77 -21.84
N GLN A 40 -2.74 24.85 -21.11
CA GLN A 40 -1.67 24.99 -20.11
C GLN A 40 -0.27 24.73 -20.70
N ASP A 41 0.33 23.58 -20.41
CA ASP A 41 1.63 23.14 -20.94
C ASP A 41 1.53 21.78 -21.66
N ASP A 42 0.32 21.35 -22.00
CA ASP A 42 0.08 20.07 -22.65
C ASP A 42 -0.18 20.19 -24.16
N PHE A 43 0.52 19.35 -24.90
CA PHE A 43 0.35 19.16 -26.34
C PHE A 43 0.06 17.70 -26.64
N CYS A 44 -0.66 17.43 -27.71
CA CYS A 44 -0.94 16.10 -28.21
C CYS A 44 -0.50 15.97 -29.66
N ILE A 45 0.09 14.83 -30.02
CA ILE A 45 0.45 14.49 -31.40
C ILE A 45 -0.04 13.10 -31.72
N LEU A 46 -0.52 12.91 -32.97
CA LEU A 46 -0.88 11.62 -33.55
C LEU A 46 0.05 11.36 -34.69
N ILE A 47 0.85 10.31 -34.60
CA ILE A 47 1.87 9.94 -35.59
C ILE A 47 1.85 8.43 -35.82
N PRO A 48 2.38 7.92 -36.94
CA PRO A 48 2.72 6.51 -37.06
C PRO A 48 3.65 6.08 -35.94
N PHE A 49 3.34 4.95 -35.28
CA PHE A 49 4.11 4.51 -34.12
C PHE A 49 5.40 3.82 -34.57
N GLU A 50 6.52 4.48 -34.31
CA GLU A 50 7.88 3.93 -34.39
C GLU A 50 8.72 4.47 -33.25
N HIS A 51 9.42 3.59 -32.53
CA HIS A 51 10.23 3.97 -31.38
C HIS A 51 11.22 5.10 -31.65
N ASP A 52 11.93 5.01 -32.80
CA ASP A 52 12.93 6.00 -33.19
C ASP A 52 12.29 7.35 -33.48
N THR A 53 11.13 7.37 -34.13
CA THR A 53 10.38 8.59 -34.44
C THR A 53 9.91 9.27 -33.16
N VAL A 54 9.39 8.52 -32.18
CA VAL A 54 8.98 9.05 -30.89
C VAL A 54 10.17 9.74 -30.19
N HIS A 55 11.32 9.07 -30.11
CA HIS A 55 12.52 9.64 -29.49
C HIS A 55 13.08 10.84 -30.24
N GLN A 56 13.03 10.85 -31.59
CA GLN A 56 13.43 12.00 -32.40
C GLN A 56 12.55 13.23 -32.11
N ILE A 57 11.23 13.05 -32.02
CA ILE A 57 10.30 14.13 -31.68
C ILE A 57 10.56 14.64 -30.28
N TYR A 58 10.70 13.73 -29.31
CA TYR A 58 11.05 14.12 -27.95
C TYR A 58 12.32 14.95 -27.88
N ASN A 59 13.38 14.51 -28.55
CA ASN A 59 14.65 15.25 -28.58
C ASN A 59 14.52 16.64 -29.24
N ARG A 60 13.71 16.80 -30.28
CA ARG A 60 13.41 18.11 -30.89
C ARG A 60 12.68 19.03 -29.91
N VAL A 61 11.65 18.53 -29.22
CA VAL A 61 10.93 19.29 -28.19
C VAL A 61 11.84 19.65 -27.04
N ARG A 62 12.64 18.69 -26.56
CA ARG A 62 13.64 18.95 -25.50
C ARG A 62 14.65 20.02 -25.91
N ALA A 63 15.13 19.99 -27.15
CA ALA A 63 16.06 21.01 -27.65
C ALA A 63 15.40 22.40 -27.73
N ALA A 64 14.10 22.49 -28.05
CA ALA A 64 13.37 23.74 -28.05
C ALA A 64 13.24 24.32 -26.62
N VAL A 65 12.87 23.48 -25.65
CA VAL A 65 12.78 23.88 -24.24
C VAL A 65 14.14 24.31 -23.68
N ALA A 66 15.21 23.58 -24.02
CA ALA A 66 16.57 23.85 -23.53
C ALA A 66 17.14 25.22 -23.97
N LYS A 67 16.59 25.86 -24.99
CA LYS A 67 17.00 27.23 -25.41
C LYS A 67 16.64 28.29 -24.36
N HIS A 68 15.64 28.00 -23.53
CA HIS A 68 15.11 28.92 -22.50
C HIS A 68 15.52 28.53 -21.09
N ASP A 69 16.31 27.46 -20.96
CA ASP A 69 16.70 26.91 -19.67
C ASP A 69 18.21 27.12 -19.48
N ASP A 70 18.58 28.05 -18.64
CA ASP A 70 19.98 28.38 -18.31
C ASP A 70 20.69 27.26 -17.51
N GLY A 71 20.33 26.00 -17.75
CA GLY A 71 20.94 24.82 -17.13
C GLY A 71 20.24 24.34 -15.84
N VAL A 72 19.06 24.85 -15.56
CA VAL A 72 18.26 24.45 -14.37
C VAL A 72 17.54 23.13 -14.55
N GLY A 73 17.44 22.61 -15.80
CA GLY A 73 16.95 21.26 -16.08
C GLY A 73 15.42 21.14 -16.14
N PHE A 74 14.72 22.09 -16.75
CA PHE A 74 13.32 21.93 -17.12
C PHE A 74 13.19 21.00 -18.34
N TRP A 75 12.79 19.79 -18.08
CA TRP A 75 12.72 18.76 -19.11
C TRP A 75 11.28 18.40 -19.43
N PRO A 76 10.88 18.37 -20.71
CA PRO A 76 9.57 17.86 -21.08
C PRO A 76 9.45 16.38 -20.73
N SER A 77 8.22 15.92 -20.62
CA SER A 77 7.90 14.49 -20.54
C SER A 77 6.95 14.11 -21.66
N MET A 78 6.95 12.86 -22.05
CA MET A 78 6.13 12.34 -23.14
C MET A 78 5.52 10.99 -22.73
N GLY A 79 4.19 10.91 -22.77
CA GLY A 79 3.46 9.66 -22.66
C GLY A 79 2.97 9.21 -24.03
N VAL A 80 3.22 7.98 -24.39
CA VAL A 80 2.90 7.40 -25.69
C VAL A 80 1.89 6.28 -25.52
N CYS A 81 0.77 6.35 -26.21
CA CYS A 81 -0.21 5.26 -26.31
C CYS A 81 -0.21 4.72 -27.73
N PRO A 82 0.37 3.54 -28.00
CA PRO A 82 0.19 2.87 -29.27
C PRO A 82 -1.29 2.54 -29.50
N ILE A 83 -1.79 2.81 -30.69
CA ILE A 83 -3.18 2.57 -31.10
C ILE A 83 -3.15 1.53 -32.18
N ASP A 84 -3.99 0.49 -32.10
CA ASP A 84 -4.18 -0.43 -33.22
C ASP A 84 -4.87 0.31 -34.36
N PRO A 85 -4.32 0.28 -35.59
CA PRO A 85 -4.94 0.93 -36.74
C PRO A 85 -6.36 0.44 -37.08
N ASN A 86 -6.75 -0.72 -36.56
CA ASN A 86 -8.08 -1.29 -36.75
C ASN A 86 -9.07 -0.90 -35.66
N GLU A 87 -8.61 -0.25 -34.58
CA GLU A 87 -9.46 0.27 -33.51
C GLU A 87 -9.86 1.72 -33.79
N GLU A 88 -11.09 2.10 -33.42
CA GLU A 88 -11.50 3.51 -33.42
C GLU A 88 -10.62 4.30 -32.46
N ILE A 89 -10.07 5.43 -32.94
CA ILE A 89 -9.36 6.38 -32.07
C ILE A 89 -10.37 6.98 -31.09
N THR A 90 -10.33 6.52 -29.86
CA THR A 90 -11.26 6.94 -28.83
C THR A 90 -10.61 7.97 -27.88
N ILE A 91 -11.45 8.71 -27.14
CA ILE A 91 -11.02 9.55 -26.00
C ILE A 91 -10.16 8.75 -25.01
N ASP A 92 -10.34 7.44 -24.97
CA ASP A 92 -9.58 6.52 -24.13
C ASP A 92 -8.07 6.48 -24.46
N ALA A 93 -7.71 6.54 -25.75
CA ALA A 93 -6.30 6.57 -26.17
C ALA A 93 -5.56 7.80 -25.63
N GLN A 94 -6.23 8.95 -25.62
CA GLN A 94 -5.68 10.17 -25.04
C GLN A 94 -5.57 10.05 -23.51
N ALA A 95 -6.58 9.55 -22.82
CA ALA A 95 -6.52 9.34 -21.38
C ALA A 95 -5.37 8.41 -20.99
N LYS A 96 -5.14 7.35 -21.78
CA LYS A 96 -4.00 6.43 -21.63
C LYS A 96 -2.65 7.12 -21.86
N ALA A 97 -2.54 7.98 -22.88
CA ALA A 97 -1.32 8.76 -23.13
C ALA A 97 -1.04 9.76 -22.00
N MET A 98 -2.06 10.45 -21.49
CA MET A 98 -1.93 11.36 -20.34
C MET A 98 -1.55 10.64 -19.06
N PHE A 99 -2.16 9.47 -18.81
CA PHE A 99 -1.78 8.58 -17.70
C PHE A 99 -0.29 8.23 -17.77
N THR A 100 0.16 7.80 -18.94
CA THR A 100 1.55 7.41 -19.18
C THR A 100 2.51 8.60 -19.04
N ASN A 101 2.09 9.81 -19.46
CA ASN A 101 2.87 11.02 -19.29
C ASN A 101 3.07 11.40 -17.82
N ARG A 102 2.09 11.17 -16.94
CA ARG A 102 2.27 11.40 -15.48
C ARG A 102 3.40 10.56 -14.93
N ARG A 103 3.53 9.30 -15.37
CA ARG A 103 4.64 8.42 -14.99
C ARG A 103 5.98 8.98 -15.48
N ALA A 104 6.08 9.31 -16.78
CA ALA A 104 7.28 9.90 -17.36
C ALA A 104 7.68 11.22 -16.67
N LYS A 105 6.71 12.00 -16.19
CA LYS A 105 6.94 13.25 -15.46
C LYS A 105 7.60 13.01 -14.09
N ASN A 106 7.32 11.90 -13.46
CA ASN A 106 7.85 11.54 -12.13
C ASN A 106 9.18 10.75 -12.20
N ASP A 107 9.54 10.22 -13.37
CA ASP A 107 10.79 9.51 -13.57
C ASP A 107 11.84 10.40 -14.27
N PHE A 108 12.90 10.77 -13.53
CA PHE A 108 13.99 11.59 -14.07
C PHE A 108 14.88 10.83 -15.06
N LYS A 109 14.85 9.50 -15.07
CA LYS A 109 15.66 8.67 -15.96
C LYS A 109 14.95 8.37 -17.27
N GLU A 110 13.62 8.17 -17.22
CA GLU A 110 12.81 7.81 -18.37
C GLU A 110 11.73 8.88 -18.61
N ARG A 111 12.06 9.90 -19.42
CA ARG A 111 11.15 11.01 -19.75
C ARG A 111 10.19 10.70 -20.90
N VAL A 112 10.36 9.58 -21.59
CA VAL A 112 9.45 9.06 -22.61
C VAL A 112 8.94 7.72 -22.11
N ALA A 113 7.66 7.62 -21.84
CA ALA A 113 7.05 6.38 -21.37
C ALA A 113 6.03 5.87 -22.40
N ILE A 114 6.00 4.56 -22.58
CA ILE A 114 5.03 3.89 -23.44
C ILE A 114 3.96 3.25 -22.56
N PHE A 115 2.72 3.36 -22.98
CA PHE A 115 1.57 2.81 -22.29
C PHE A 115 1.69 1.30 -22.11
N ARG A 116 1.40 0.85 -20.91
CA ARG A 116 1.32 -0.56 -20.53
C ARG A 116 -0.05 -0.83 -19.92
N PRO A 117 -0.85 -1.70 -20.54
CA PRO A 117 -2.21 -2.00 -20.05
C PRO A 117 -2.25 -2.41 -18.57
N GLU A 118 -1.29 -3.24 -18.16
CA GLU A 118 -1.26 -3.80 -16.79
C GLU A 118 -1.09 -2.70 -15.73
N GLU A 119 -0.31 -1.66 -16.04
CA GLU A 119 -0.11 -0.52 -15.13
C GLU A 119 -1.37 0.34 -15.02
N TYR A 120 -2.05 0.55 -16.15
CA TYR A 120 -3.30 1.31 -16.20
C TYR A 120 -4.44 0.58 -15.49
N GLU A 121 -4.56 -0.73 -15.70
CA GLU A 121 -5.54 -1.57 -15.03
C GLU A 121 -5.31 -1.58 -13.52
N ARG A 122 -4.06 -1.68 -13.07
CA ARG A 122 -3.71 -1.64 -11.65
C ARG A 122 -4.11 -0.32 -11.00
N GLU A 123 -3.78 0.84 -11.61
CA GLU A 123 -4.16 2.15 -11.06
C GLU A 123 -5.68 2.36 -11.10
N THR A 124 -6.34 1.91 -12.16
CA THR A 124 -7.79 1.97 -12.26
C THR A 124 -8.45 1.10 -11.19
N ALA A 125 -7.94 -0.12 -10.97
CA ALA A 125 -8.41 -1.01 -9.91
C ALA A 125 -8.16 -0.40 -8.52
N PHE A 126 -7.00 0.21 -8.29
CA PHE A 126 -6.67 0.93 -7.06
C PHE A 126 -7.69 2.04 -6.75
N HIS A 127 -7.93 2.95 -7.69
CA HIS A 127 -8.90 4.04 -7.50
C HIS A 127 -10.34 3.53 -7.32
N ARG A 128 -10.72 2.49 -8.06
CA ARG A 128 -12.03 1.84 -7.89
C ARG A 128 -12.16 1.25 -6.50
N THR A 129 -11.15 0.50 -6.03
CA THR A 129 -11.13 -0.09 -4.69
C THR A 129 -11.32 0.97 -3.61
N LEU A 130 -10.57 2.09 -3.67
CA LEU A 130 -10.71 3.18 -2.71
C LEU A 130 -12.10 3.79 -2.71
N THR A 131 -12.66 4.04 -3.90
CA THR A 131 -14.01 4.61 -4.03
C THR A 131 -15.06 3.67 -3.48
N GLU A 132 -15.00 2.38 -3.82
CA GLU A 132 -15.93 1.37 -3.34
C GLU A 132 -15.79 1.14 -1.82
N PHE A 133 -14.57 1.20 -1.30
CA PHE A 133 -14.31 1.11 0.13
C PHE A 133 -14.96 2.27 0.90
N GLN A 134 -14.82 3.50 0.44
CA GLN A 134 -15.45 4.66 1.08
C GLN A 134 -16.97 4.50 1.19
N TYR A 135 -17.62 4.02 0.13
CA TYR A 135 -19.05 3.69 0.18
C TYR A 135 -19.35 2.53 1.13
N ALA A 136 -18.55 1.47 1.09
CA ALA A 136 -18.74 0.32 1.97
C ALA A 136 -18.58 0.69 3.45
N PHE A 137 -17.62 1.57 3.75
CA PHE A 137 -17.37 2.07 5.09
C PHE A 137 -18.55 2.90 5.61
N SER A 138 -19.06 3.82 4.79
CA SER A 138 -20.24 4.65 5.14
C SER A 138 -21.53 3.82 5.27
N ASP A 139 -21.68 2.76 4.48
CA ASP A 139 -22.84 1.86 4.50
C ASP A 139 -22.78 0.81 5.64
N GLY A 140 -21.70 0.79 6.45
CA GLY A 140 -21.53 -0.21 7.51
C GLY A 140 -21.25 -1.62 7.00
N ARG A 141 -20.72 -1.78 5.77
CA ARG A 141 -20.35 -3.06 5.17
C ARG A 141 -18.91 -3.48 5.48
N ILE A 142 -18.18 -2.68 6.24
CA ILE A 142 -16.89 -3.03 6.81
C ILE A 142 -17.11 -3.51 8.24
N THR A 143 -16.60 -4.68 8.55
CA THR A 143 -16.71 -5.30 9.87
C THR A 143 -15.47 -6.12 10.18
N TYR A 144 -15.48 -6.86 11.26
CA TYR A 144 -14.43 -7.83 11.60
C TYR A 144 -15.04 -9.17 12.04
N TYR A 145 -14.31 -10.22 11.79
CA TYR A 145 -14.58 -11.54 12.34
C TYR A 145 -13.49 -11.87 13.36
N LEU A 146 -13.83 -12.69 14.33
CA LEU A 146 -12.90 -13.16 15.33
C LEU A 146 -12.50 -14.60 15.01
N GLN A 147 -11.23 -14.79 14.65
CA GLN A 147 -10.65 -16.12 14.45
C GLN A 147 -10.11 -16.62 15.78
N PRO A 148 -10.61 -17.77 16.30
CA PRO A 148 -10.16 -18.26 17.60
C PRO A 148 -8.72 -18.75 17.55
N GLN A 149 -7.99 -18.48 18.63
CA GLN A 149 -6.68 -19.06 18.94
C GLN A 149 -6.88 -20.12 20.02
N VAL A 150 -6.41 -21.34 19.73
CA VAL A 150 -6.65 -22.52 20.57
C VAL A 150 -5.34 -23.01 21.16
N ASP A 151 -5.35 -23.30 22.45
CA ASP A 151 -4.25 -23.99 23.09
C ASP A 151 -4.18 -25.45 22.60
N MET A 152 -3.03 -25.85 22.08
CA MET A 152 -2.87 -27.15 21.41
C MET A 152 -2.91 -28.34 22.37
N GLU A 153 -2.63 -28.13 23.67
CA GLU A 153 -2.65 -29.21 24.67
C GLU A 153 -4.05 -29.43 25.23
N THR A 154 -4.75 -28.32 25.50
CA THR A 154 -6.07 -28.38 26.18
C THR A 154 -7.26 -28.32 25.23
N GLY A 155 -7.06 -27.81 24.01
CA GLY A 155 -8.15 -27.52 23.06
C GLY A 155 -9.01 -26.32 23.46
N GLU A 156 -8.63 -25.54 24.48
CA GLU A 156 -9.38 -24.38 24.91
C GLU A 156 -9.08 -23.14 24.06
N ILE A 157 -10.10 -22.30 23.86
CA ILE A 157 -9.91 -20.99 23.23
C ILE A 157 -9.24 -20.07 24.25
N VAL A 158 -8.02 -19.64 23.92
CA VAL A 158 -7.15 -18.77 24.76
C VAL A 158 -7.01 -17.34 24.23
N GLY A 159 -7.49 -17.09 23.03
CA GLY A 159 -7.48 -15.80 22.37
C GLY A 159 -8.31 -15.81 21.10
N ALA A 160 -8.34 -14.67 20.43
CA ALA A 160 -8.89 -14.55 19.09
C ALA A 160 -8.15 -13.45 18.34
N GLU A 161 -8.13 -13.50 17.01
CA GLU A 161 -7.63 -12.43 16.15
C GLU A 161 -8.79 -11.72 15.45
N ALA A 162 -8.76 -10.39 15.46
CA ALA A 162 -9.75 -9.57 14.77
C ALA A 162 -9.31 -9.34 13.32
N LEU A 163 -9.99 -10.01 12.42
CA LEU A 163 -9.70 -9.96 10.99
C LEU A 163 -10.76 -9.12 10.26
N THR A 164 -10.33 -8.06 9.63
CA THR A 164 -11.20 -7.18 8.83
C THR A 164 -11.94 -7.96 7.75
N ARG A 165 -13.21 -7.66 7.57
CA ARG A 165 -14.07 -8.23 6.54
C ARG A 165 -14.81 -7.13 5.81
N TRP A 166 -14.75 -7.18 4.50
CA TRP A 166 -15.53 -6.32 3.63
C TRP A 166 -16.66 -7.14 3.00
N ILE A 167 -17.88 -6.75 3.30
CA ILE A 167 -19.09 -7.39 2.77
C ILE A 167 -19.48 -6.67 1.47
N GLY A 168 -19.47 -7.39 0.35
CA GLY A 168 -19.93 -6.92 -0.94
C GLY A 168 -21.42 -6.55 -0.93
N LYS A 169 -21.88 -5.82 -1.93
CA LYS A 169 -23.30 -5.46 -2.08
C LYS A 169 -24.21 -6.67 -2.25
N ASP A 170 -23.67 -7.75 -2.76
CA ASP A 170 -24.31 -9.07 -2.95
C ASP A 170 -24.21 -9.97 -1.71
N GLY A 171 -23.57 -9.51 -0.64
CA GLY A 171 -23.31 -10.28 0.57
C GLY A 171 -22.07 -11.17 0.51
N SER A 172 -21.33 -11.18 -0.59
CA SER A 172 -20.06 -11.90 -0.70
C SER A 172 -18.97 -11.27 0.17
N LEU A 173 -17.97 -12.06 0.58
CA LEU A 173 -16.80 -11.53 1.28
C LEU A 173 -15.72 -11.14 0.27
N ILE A 174 -15.31 -9.88 0.30
CA ILE A 174 -14.17 -9.39 -0.46
C ILE A 174 -12.90 -9.68 0.34
N SER A 175 -11.95 -10.34 -0.31
CA SER A 175 -10.70 -10.76 0.34
C SER A 175 -9.84 -9.56 0.77
N PRO A 176 -9.28 -9.56 2.00
CA PRO A 176 -8.36 -8.52 2.46
C PRO A 176 -7.18 -8.26 1.51
N VAL A 177 -6.63 -9.29 0.90
CA VAL A 177 -5.54 -9.19 -0.09
C VAL A 177 -5.90 -8.26 -1.27
N THR A 178 -7.19 -8.13 -1.58
CA THR A 178 -7.65 -7.30 -2.69
C THR A 178 -7.68 -5.81 -2.33
N PHE A 179 -7.90 -5.44 -1.07
CA PHE A 179 -8.13 -4.05 -0.70
C PHE A 179 -7.14 -3.48 0.32
N ILE A 180 -6.59 -4.27 1.23
CA ILE A 180 -5.65 -3.78 2.24
C ILE A 180 -4.45 -3.07 1.62
N PRO A 181 -3.76 -3.61 0.57
CA PRO A 181 -2.63 -2.91 -0.05
C PRO A 181 -3.00 -1.53 -0.59
N ALA A 182 -4.21 -1.37 -1.17
CA ALA A 182 -4.68 -0.08 -1.67
C ALA A 182 -4.97 0.91 -0.52
N LEU A 183 -5.47 0.42 0.61
CA LEU A 183 -5.70 1.26 1.79
C LEU A 183 -4.40 1.69 2.46
N GLU A 184 -3.39 0.82 2.50
CA GLU A 184 -2.05 1.15 2.99
C GLU A 184 -1.37 2.20 2.11
N GLU A 185 -1.38 2.01 0.78
CA GLU A 185 -0.79 2.96 -0.17
C GLU A 185 -1.45 4.34 -0.11
N SER A 186 -2.76 4.39 0.14
CA SER A 186 -3.52 5.63 0.26
C SER A 186 -3.54 6.25 1.67
N GLY A 187 -3.10 5.51 2.69
CA GLY A 187 -3.21 5.89 4.10
C GLY A 187 -4.60 5.70 4.73
N PHE A 188 -5.60 5.22 3.97
CA PHE A 188 -6.93 4.93 4.52
C PHE A 188 -6.94 3.77 5.53
N VAL A 189 -5.90 2.93 5.53
CA VAL A 189 -5.76 1.83 6.51
C VAL A 189 -5.83 2.35 7.95
N VAL A 190 -5.27 3.51 8.24
CA VAL A 190 -5.33 4.12 9.58
C VAL A 190 -6.77 4.36 10.06
N THR A 191 -7.65 4.78 9.16
CA THR A 191 -9.07 4.98 9.47
C THR A 191 -9.78 3.65 9.68
N LEU A 192 -9.46 2.66 8.86
CA LEU A 192 -9.97 1.30 8.98
C LEU A 192 -9.57 0.68 10.33
N ASP A 193 -8.28 0.69 10.65
CA ASP A 193 -7.76 0.01 11.82
C ASP A 193 -8.29 0.65 13.11
N LYS A 194 -8.34 1.97 13.20
CA LYS A 194 -9.00 2.66 14.32
C LYS A 194 -10.47 2.27 14.49
N TYR A 195 -11.19 2.09 13.39
CA TYR A 195 -12.58 1.63 13.43
C TYR A 195 -12.69 0.21 13.97
N ILE A 196 -11.82 -0.71 13.52
CA ILE A 196 -11.78 -2.10 14.00
C ILE A 196 -11.39 -2.14 15.48
N TRP A 197 -10.33 -1.42 15.90
CA TRP A 197 -9.90 -1.36 17.29
C TRP A 197 -11.01 -0.89 18.23
N GLN A 198 -11.70 0.19 17.84
CA GLN A 198 -12.85 0.70 18.60
C GLN A 198 -13.99 -0.31 18.64
N GLY A 199 -14.29 -0.99 17.53
CA GLY A 199 -15.32 -2.03 17.45
C GLY A 199 -15.03 -3.19 18.40
N VAL A 200 -13.78 -3.69 18.40
CA VAL A 200 -13.34 -4.77 19.28
C VAL A 200 -13.39 -4.34 20.75
N ALA A 201 -12.90 -3.15 21.08
CA ALA A 201 -12.95 -2.64 22.46
C ALA A 201 -14.41 -2.55 22.96
N SER A 202 -15.31 -2.02 22.16
CA SER A 202 -16.75 -1.97 22.46
C SER A 202 -17.35 -3.36 22.66
N TRP A 203 -16.99 -4.32 21.80
CA TRP A 203 -17.45 -5.70 21.89
C TRP A 203 -16.96 -6.39 23.19
N LEU A 204 -15.67 -6.25 23.52
CA LEU A 204 -15.09 -6.77 24.76
C LEU A 204 -15.84 -6.21 25.99
N ARG A 205 -16.05 -4.89 26.04
CA ARG A 205 -16.80 -4.25 27.14
C ARG A 205 -18.22 -4.82 27.24
N GLY A 206 -18.93 -4.92 26.11
CA GLY A 206 -20.29 -5.45 26.08
C GLY A 206 -20.39 -6.92 26.55
N ARG A 207 -19.34 -7.72 26.37
CA ARG A 207 -19.27 -9.10 26.91
C ARG A 207 -19.05 -9.10 28.42
N ILE A 208 -18.13 -8.27 28.90
CA ILE A 208 -17.85 -8.11 30.34
C ILE A 208 -19.09 -7.66 31.09
N ASP A 209 -19.82 -6.66 30.56
CA ASP A 209 -21.05 -6.13 31.18
C ASP A 209 -22.15 -7.19 31.28
N ARG A 210 -22.15 -8.16 30.37
CA ARG A 210 -23.09 -9.30 30.40
C ARG A 210 -22.58 -10.50 31.23
N GLY A 211 -21.41 -10.39 31.86
CA GLY A 211 -20.79 -11.47 32.60
C GLY A 211 -20.39 -12.67 31.77
N LEU A 212 -20.15 -12.47 30.45
CA LEU A 212 -19.74 -13.52 29.54
C LEU A 212 -18.23 -13.72 29.60
N ARG A 213 -17.77 -14.96 29.35
CA ARG A 213 -16.33 -15.24 29.23
C ARG A 213 -15.74 -14.36 28.11
N VAL A 214 -14.63 -13.70 28.42
CA VAL A 214 -13.81 -12.96 27.47
C VAL A 214 -12.45 -13.63 27.34
N VAL A 215 -11.87 -13.54 26.16
CA VAL A 215 -10.49 -13.89 25.88
C VAL A 215 -9.81 -12.68 25.25
N PRO A 216 -8.49 -12.55 25.36
CA PRO A 216 -7.77 -11.49 24.67
C PRO A 216 -8.02 -11.53 23.16
N VAL A 217 -8.07 -10.35 22.55
CA VAL A 217 -8.23 -10.19 21.09
C VAL A 217 -7.03 -9.47 20.51
N SER A 218 -6.43 -10.09 19.50
CA SER A 218 -5.33 -9.52 18.74
C SER A 218 -5.84 -8.51 17.70
N LEU A 219 -5.16 -7.38 17.62
CA LEU A 219 -5.45 -6.25 16.77
C LEU A 219 -4.25 -5.98 15.87
N ASN A 220 -4.46 -6.00 14.57
CA ASN A 220 -3.44 -5.70 13.59
C ASN A 220 -3.08 -4.21 13.61
N VAL A 221 -1.79 -3.92 13.50
CA VAL A 221 -1.21 -2.58 13.36
C VAL A 221 -0.31 -2.56 12.14
N SER A 222 -0.67 -1.77 11.16
CA SER A 222 0.08 -1.62 9.93
C SER A 222 1.32 -0.74 10.13
N ARG A 223 2.29 -0.85 9.23
CA ARG A 223 3.41 0.09 9.16
C ARG A 223 2.94 1.54 9.00
N VAL A 224 1.85 1.74 8.26
CA VAL A 224 1.29 3.07 8.02
C VAL A 224 0.73 3.68 9.32
N ASP A 225 0.11 2.87 10.18
CA ASP A 225 -0.36 3.32 11.51
C ASP A 225 0.79 3.82 12.36
N ILE A 226 1.90 3.07 12.40
CA ILE A 226 3.08 3.40 13.19
C ILE A 226 3.66 4.76 12.79
N LEU A 227 3.62 5.09 11.49
CA LEU A 227 4.14 6.35 10.96
C LEU A 227 3.13 7.51 11.07
N ALA A 228 1.83 7.21 11.06
CA ALA A 228 0.78 8.22 10.96
C ALA A 228 0.20 8.66 12.31
N CYS A 229 0.31 7.84 13.36
CA CYS A 229 -0.27 8.17 14.66
C CYS A 229 0.50 7.53 15.84
N ASP A 230 0.28 8.07 17.05
CA ASP A 230 0.73 7.43 18.29
C ASP A 230 -0.23 6.28 18.64
N VAL A 231 0.12 5.07 18.17
CA VAL A 231 -0.67 3.85 18.39
C VAL A 231 -0.78 3.52 19.87
N ALA A 232 0.30 3.64 20.65
CA ALA A 232 0.31 3.31 22.07
C ALA A 232 -0.61 4.24 22.89
N GLU A 233 -0.60 5.55 22.57
CA GLU A 233 -1.52 6.50 23.18
C GLU A 233 -2.98 6.18 22.81
N HIS A 234 -3.24 5.90 21.52
CA HIS A 234 -4.57 5.57 21.05
C HIS A 234 -5.14 4.31 21.70
N MET A 235 -4.34 3.23 21.79
CA MET A 235 -4.74 1.99 22.48
C MET A 235 -4.98 2.22 23.96
N GLY A 236 -4.12 2.98 24.63
CA GLY A 236 -4.31 3.36 26.04
C GLY A 236 -5.61 4.15 26.26
N ALA A 237 -5.91 5.10 25.36
CA ALA A 237 -7.16 5.87 25.42
C ALA A 237 -8.40 4.97 25.20
N LEU A 238 -8.36 4.01 24.28
CA LEU A 238 -9.42 3.03 24.07
C LEU A 238 -9.63 2.14 25.30
N ALA A 239 -8.55 1.59 25.85
CA ALA A 239 -8.64 0.75 27.04
C ALA A 239 -9.28 1.53 28.23
N ALA A 240 -8.88 2.79 28.41
CA ALA A 240 -9.46 3.66 29.44
C ALA A 240 -10.94 4.00 29.15
N GLN A 241 -11.27 4.36 27.90
CA GLN A 241 -12.63 4.72 27.49
C GLN A 241 -13.62 3.59 27.72
N TYR A 242 -13.22 2.36 27.39
CA TYR A 242 -14.07 1.18 27.56
C TYR A 242 -13.85 0.43 28.88
N ASN A 243 -13.03 0.98 29.77
CA ASN A 243 -12.67 0.36 31.05
C ASN A 243 -12.27 -1.11 30.88
N LEU A 244 -11.30 -1.35 30.00
CA LEU A 244 -10.76 -2.67 29.67
C LEU A 244 -9.38 -2.85 30.30
N PRO A 245 -9.07 -4.04 30.86
CA PRO A 245 -7.70 -4.42 31.14
C PRO A 245 -6.89 -4.44 29.81
N PRO A 246 -5.70 -3.80 29.75
CA PRO A 246 -4.88 -3.79 28.52
C PRO A 246 -4.56 -5.18 27.97
N GLU A 247 -4.43 -6.17 28.85
CA GLU A 247 -4.12 -7.57 28.50
C GLU A 247 -5.21 -8.22 27.63
N LEU A 248 -6.41 -7.64 27.55
CA LEU A 248 -7.47 -8.10 26.64
C LEU A 248 -7.31 -7.61 25.21
N MET A 249 -6.38 -6.71 24.95
CA MET A 249 -6.07 -6.17 23.63
C MET A 249 -4.60 -6.45 23.30
N ARG A 250 -4.35 -7.41 22.43
CA ARG A 250 -3.00 -7.78 21.96
C ARG A 250 -2.69 -7.04 20.67
N ILE A 251 -1.47 -6.60 20.50
CA ILE A 251 -1.09 -5.78 19.35
C ILE A 251 -0.20 -6.61 18.42
N GLU A 252 -0.65 -6.84 17.19
CA GLU A 252 0.08 -7.59 16.17
C GLU A 252 0.75 -6.63 15.20
N ILE A 253 2.07 -6.79 15.01
CA ILE A 253 2.91 -5.96 14.15
C ILE A 253 3.63 -6.90 13.18
N THR A 254 3.50 -6.65 11.87
CA THR A 254 4.12 -7.51 10.85
C THR A 254 5.64 -7.45 10.89
N GLU A 255 6.29 -8.55 10.52
CA GLU A 255 7.75 -8.63 10.38
C GLU A 255 8.32 -7.51 9.49
N THR A 256 7.63 -7.18 8.40
CA THR A 256 8.08 -6.13 7.46
C THR A 256 8.13 -4.73 8.09
N ALA A 257 7.31 -4.44 9.08
CA ALA A 257 7.38 -3.18 9.83
C ALA A 257 8.66 -3.07 10.64
N TYR A 258 9.13 -4.17 11.25
CA TYR A 258 10.39 -4.21 11.99
C TYR A 258 11.62 -4.00 11.10
N THR A 259 11.60 -4.49 9.85
CA THR A 259 12.73 -4.32 8.93
C THR A 259 12.83 -2.91 8.34
N GLY A 260 11.70 -2.21 8.20
CA GLY A 260 11.63 -0.89 7.59
C GLY A 260 11.75 0.28 8.55
N GLU A 261 11.20 0.14 9.76
CA GLU A 261 11.02 1.24 10.72
C GLU A 261 11.42 0.80 12.15
N SER A 262 12.57 0.14 12.29
CA SER A 262 12.98 -0.52 13.55
C SER A 262 12.92 0.39 14.78
N GLU A 263 13.43 1.63 14.68
CA GLU A 263 13.38 2.58 15.80
C GLU A 263 11.95 2.97 16.22
N ALA A 264 11.05 3.17 15.23
CA ALA A 264 9.66 3.51 15.50
C ALA A 264 8.91 2.33 16.13
N VAL A 265 9.18 1.11 15.67
CA VAL A 265 8.60 -0.11 16.21
C VAL A 265 9.14 -0.40 17.60
N ASP A 266 10.45 -0.26 17.85
CA ASP A 266 11.05 -0.45 19.19
C ASP A 266 10.46 0.53 20.21
N LYS A 267 10.27 1.79 19.80
CA LYS A 267 9.60 2.77 20.63
C LYS A 267 8.15 2.38 20.91
N LEU A 268 7.40 2.01 19.86
CA LEU A 268 6.00 1.60 19.99
C LEU A 268 5.85 0.42 20.96
N THR A 269 6.65 -0.64 20.80
CA THR A 269 6.59 -1.83 21.66
C THR A 269 6.91 -1.49 23.11
N ALA A 270 7.93 -0.66 23.37
CA ALA A 270 8.26 -0.19 24.70
C ALA A 270 7.12 0.62 25.34
N ASP A 271 6.50 1.53 24.58
CA ASP A 271 5.38 2.35 25.06
C ASP A 271 4.13 1.50 25.33
N LEU A 272 3.85 0.48 24.49
CA LEU A 272 2.77 -0.48 24.69
C LEU A 272 2.98 -1.31 25.96
N HIS A 273 4.19 -1.86 26.16
CA HIS A 273 4.52 -2.64 27.37
C HIS A 273 4.38 -1.80 28.64
N THR A 274 4.82 -0.52 28.61
CA THR A 274 4.65 0.40 29.76
C THR A 274 3.19 0.59 30.13
N ARG A 275 2.27 0.45 29.17
CA ARG A 275 0.81 0.56 29.33
C ARG A 275 0.14 -0.78 29.64
N GLY A 276 0.89 -1.89 29.66
CA GLY A 276 0.38 -3.23 29.99
C GLY A 276 -0.18 -4.02 28.79
N PHE A 277 0.04 -3.57 27.55
CA PHE A 277 -0.32 -4.33 26.36
C PHE A 277 0.74 -5.37 26.02
N SER A 278 0.32 -6.50 25.45
CA SER A 278 1.22 -7.49 24.86
C SER A 278 1.38 -7.27 23.35
N THR A 279 2.59 -7.49 22.86
CA THR A 279 2.96 -7.29 21.45
C THR A 279 3.31 -8.62 20.80
N TYR A 280 2.81 -8.82 19.59
CA TYR A 280 2.98 -10.03 18.80
C TYR A 280 3.66 -9.66 17.48
N MET A 281 4.66 -10.45 17.10
CA MET A 281 5.25 -10.35 15.77
C MET A 281 4.50 -11.26 14.83
N ASP A 282 3.90 -10.68 13.80
CA ASP A 282 3.12 -11.40 12.80
C ASP A 282 3.92 -11.72 11.53
N ASP A 283 3.47 -12.75 10.78
CA ASP A 283 4.06 -13.23 9.53
C ASP A 283 5.55 -13.61 9.63
N PHE A 284 6.01 -14.07 10.81
CA PHE A 284 7.43 -14.36 11.03
C PHE A 284 7.96 -15.43 10.06
N GLY A 285 9.04 -15.09 9.38
CA GLY A 285 9.75 -15.94 8.43
C GLY A 285 9.36 -15.73 6.97
N THR A 286 8.33 -14.93 6.67
CA THR A 286 7.91 -14.66 5.28
C THR A 286 8.73 -13.58 4.61
N GLY A 287 9.41 -12.73 5.38
CA GLY A 287 10.18 -11.58 4.91
C GLY A 287 11.69 -11.81 4.88
N GLN A 288 12.43 -10.72 5.01
CA GLN A 288 13.90 -10.73 5.07
C GLN A 288 14.42 -10.85 6.52
N SER A 289 13.69 -11.55 7.40
CA SER A 289 14.10 -11.72 8.79
C SER A 289 15.49 -12.30 8.89
N THR A 290 16.36 -11.54 9.49
CA THR A 290 17.64 -12.07 9.90
C THR A 290 17.55 -12.51 11.37
N LEU A 291 18.21 -13.60 11.74
CA LEU A 291 18.39 -13.98 13.14
C LEU A 291 18.92 -12.82 14.00
N ALA A 292 19.58 -11.84 13.35
CA ALA A 292 20.03 -10.61 13.99
C ALA A 292 18.86 -9.74 14.49
N MET A 293 17.71 -9.77 13.82
CA MET A 293 16.52 -9.03 14.21
C MET A 293 15.95 -9.59 15.53
N LEU A 294 15.84 -10.91 15.65
CA LEU A 294 15.35 -11.56 16.87
C LEU A 294 16.19 -11.25 18.13
N LYS A 295 17.47 -10.91 17.94
CA LYS A 295 18.34 -10.52 19.06
C LYS A 295 17.87 -9.25 19.79
N ASN A 296 17.22 -8.34 19.05
CA ASN A 296 16.87 -7.02 19.55
C ASN A 296 15.36 -6.81 19.66
N VAL A 297 14.56 -7.74 19.14
CA VAL A 297 13.10 -7.61 19.11
C VAL A 297 12.53 -7.73 20.53
N ASN A 298 11.73 -6.75 20.90
CA ASN A 298 11.03 -6.70 22.16
C ASN A 298 9.56 -7.04 21.97
N VAL A 299 9.26 -8.33 21.66
CA VAL A 299 7.90 -8.85 21.52
C VAL A 299 7.66 -9.98 22.51
N ASP A 300 6.39 -10.17 22.85
CA ASP A 300 6.00 -11.22 23.80
C ASP A 300 5.73 -12.55 23.13
N VAL A 301 5.31 -12.55 21.85
CA VAL A 301 4.89 -13.75 21.13
C VAL A 301 5.29 -13.62 19.64
N ILE A 302 5.63 -14.74 19.02
CA ILE A 302 5.86 -14.85 17.57
C ILE A 302 4.71 -15.63 16.94
N LYS A 303 4.15 -15.13 15.82
CA LYS A 303 3.20 -15.86 14.99
C LYS A 303 3.92 -16.41 13.77
N LEU A 304 3.86 -17.72 13.58
CA LEU A 304 4.40 -18.40 12.40
C LEU A 304 3.35 -18.48 11.33
N ASP A 305 3.66 -17.94 10.16
CA ASP A 305 2.77 -17.96 9.01
C ASP A 305 2.49 -19.39 8.52
N ARG A 306 1.28 -19.61 8.02
CA ARG A 306 0.80 -20.89 7.50
C ARG A 306 1.66 -21.52 6.41
N THR A 307 2.47 -20.73 5.69
CA THR A 307 3.35 -21.23 4.62
C THR A 307 4.43 -22.16 5.15
N PHE A 308 4.72 -22.12 6.46
CA PHE A 308 5.64 -23.02 7.13
C PHE A 308 4.99 -24.30 7.62
N VAL A 309 3.64 -24.34 7.70
CA VAL A 309 2.93 -25.54 8.14
C VAL A 309 3.03 -26.61 7.04
N PRO A 310 3.62 -27.79 7.35
CA PRO A 310 3.72 -28.86 6.36
C PRO A 310 2.34 -29.33 5.91
N ALA A 311 2.20 -29.67 4.64
CA ALA A 311 1.01 -30.40 4.20
C ALA A 311 0.92 -31.77 4.91
N ASP A 312 -0.29 -32.27 5.06
CA ASP A 312 -0.54 -33.56 5.73
C ASP A 312 0.38 -34.68 5.21
N GLY A 313 1.15 -35.26 6.13
CA GLY A 313 2.08 -36.34 5.84
C GLY A 313 3.44 -35.91 5.30
N ASP A 314 3.71 -34.60 5.12
CA ASP A 314 5.04 -34.11 4.74
C ASP A 314 5.99 -34.14 5.95
N GLN A 315 6.89 -35.12 5.99
CA GLN A 315 8.00 -35.20 6.95
C GLN A 315 9.30 -34.65 6.36
N GLY A 316 9.21 -33.91 5.26
CA GLY A 316 10.33 -33.41 4.52
C GLY A 316 10.96 -32.14 5.11
N ARG A 317 11.47 -31.29 4.21
CA ARG A 317 12.21 -30.08 4.57
C ARG A 317 11.36 -29.05 5.32
N SER A 318 10.06 -28.94 4.99
CA SER A 318 9.14 -28.01 5.66
C SER A 318 8.95 -28.37 7.14
N ALA A 319 8.77 -29.65 7.47
CA ALA A 319 8.68 -30.10 8.84
C ALA A 319 9.98 -29.83 9.64
N GLN A 320 11.15 -29.99 9.02
CA GLN A 320 12.43 -29.68 9.66
C GLN A 320 12.60 -28.18 9.91
N ILE A 321 12.14 -27.33 8.98
CA ILE A 321 12.22 -25.88 9.12
C ILE A 321 11.34 -25.42 10.29
N ILE A 322 10.08 -25.82 10.34
CA ILE A 322 9.18 -25.41 11.43
C ILE A 322 9.69 -25.90 12.79
N THR A 323 10.19 -27.15 12.87
CA THR A 323 10.80 -27.65 14.10
C THR A 323 11.97 -26.79 14.56
N SER A 324 12.85 -26.41 13.64
CA SER A 324 13.99 -25.55 13.94
C SER A 324 13.56 -24.15 14.41
N MET A 325 12.49 -23.61 13.83
CA MET A 325 11.91 -22.31 14.24
C MET A 325 11.31 -22.40 15.65
N LEU A 326 10.59 -23.47 15.95
CA LEU A 326 10.02 -23.72 17.28
C LEU A 326 11.13 -23.91 18.35
N ASP A 327 12.16 -24.69 18.06
CA ASP A 327 13.32 -24.88 18.95
C ASP A 327 14.04 -23.56 19.23
N MET A 328 14.19 -22.73 18.21
CA MET A 328 14.76 -21.39 18.35
C MET A 328 13.90 -20.50 19.24
N ALA A 329 12.60 -20.40 18.98
CA ALA A 329 11.68 -19.61 19.78
C ALA A 329 11.66 -20.06 21.24
N GLN A 330 11.66 -21.38 21.49
CA GLN A 330 11.76 -21.95 22.82
C GLN A 330 13.07 -21.57 23.52
N SER A 331 14.20 -21.60 22.81
CA SER A 331 15.51 -21.19 23.34
C SER A 331 15.55 -19.72 23.72
N LEU A 332 14.75 -18.89 23.05
CA LEU A 332 14.58 -17.46 23.34
C LEU A 332 13.47 -17.18 24.38
N HIS A 333 12.81 -18.21 24.89
CA HIS A 333 11.66 -18.12 25.79
C HIS A 333 10.47 -17.31 25.21
N LEU A 334 10.30 -17.36 23.87
CA LEU A 334 9.21 -16.71 23.17
C LEU A 334 8.10 -17.73 22.87
N PRO A 335 6.89 -17.54 23.39
CA PRO A 335 5.72 -18.30 23.00
C PRO A 335 5.47 -18.16 21.48
N VAL A 336 4.89 -19.21 20.89
CA VAL A 336 4.61 -19.26 19.45
C VAL A 336 3.13 -19.53 19.21
N VAL A 337 2.54 -18.77 18.30
CA VAL A 337 1.25 -19.06 17.67
C VAL A 337 1.52 -19.57 16.26
N VAL A 338 0.95 -20.70 15.91
CA VAL A 338 1.08 -21.28 14.56
C VAL A 338 -0.23 -21.08 13.82
N GLU A 339 -0.16 -20.49 12.63
CA GLU A 339 -1.32 -20.24 11.79
C GLU A 339 -1.56 -21.39 10.80
N GLY A 340 -2.83 -21.51 10.34
CA GLY A 340 -3.21 -22.48 9.30
C GLY A 340 -3.22 -23.93 9.75
N VAL A 341 -3.34 -24.18 11.04
CA VAL A 341 -3.57 -25.51 11.59
C VAL A 341 -5.08 -25.76 11.66
N GLU A 342 -5.60 -26.78 10.97
CA GLU A 342 -7.02 -27.19 10.96
C GLU A 342 -7.25 -28.45 11.80
#